data_e6e682da3c18a8a449f33b56875ea9c7
#
_entry.id   e6e682da3c18a8a449f33b56875ea9c7
#
_cell.length_a   1.000
_cell.length_b   1.000
_cell.length_c   1.000
_cell.angle_alpha   90.00
_cell.angle_beta   90.00
_cell.angle_gamma   90.00
#
_symmetry.space_group_name_H-M   'P 1'
#
loop_
_entity.id
_entity.type
_entity.pdbx_description
1 polymer ?
#
loop_
_entity_poly.entity_id
_entity_poly.type
_entity_poly.pdbx_seq_one_letter_code
_entity_poly.pdbx_strand_id
1 'polypeptide(L)'
;VTFWQAENHLETLQEKSKKSPLHYLFYKGFKIPAFHIYKKIKIEKYRAIYNKYHAFTVLCEAYKEELTKALQLVDNHKIRAISTPVASTTRTYSLDKERLIIYVGRMSYVDKRVDRLVTIWESIYKKHPDWQFALIGEGKELPRLQAMAKEKKLERITFLGKKEDPFPYYNKAAILCLSSQIEGQGTVLMEAQQAGVVPIAFDCSAGVRGILSPNGENGILVPPFDIQAYANELSKLISDDSVRARIQKNIQVKVEEFSSQTIVKQWDELFKSIL
;
A
#
# COMPACT_ATOMS: atom_id res chain seq x y z
N VAL A 1 -0.24 2.74 13.66
CA VAL A 1 -1.15 3.60 12.89
C VAL A 1 -0.52 4.98 12.86
N THR A 2 -0.08 5.44 11.71
CA THR A 2 0.44 6.80 11.52
C THR A 2 -0.67 7.83 11.71
N PHE A 3 -0.31 9.10 12.00
CA PHE A 3 -1.28 10.20 12.12
C PHE A 3 -2.13 10.34 10.87
N TRP A 4 -1.51 10.19 9.70
CA TRP A 4 -2.17 10.28 8.41
C TRP A 4 -3.18 9.15 8.15
N GLN A 5 -2.88 7.92 8.55
CA GLN A 5 -3.82 6.80 8.48
C GLN A 5 -5.05 7.03 9.38
N ALA A 6 -4.85 7.69 10.51
CA ALA A 6 -5.94 8.08 11.39
C ALA A 6 -6.78 9.22 10.78
N GLU A 7 -6.17 10.18 10.08
CA GLU A 7 -6.86 11.24 9.35
C GLU A 7 -7.68 10.68 8.18
N ASN A 8 -7.13 9.78 7.38
CA ASN A 8 -7.88 9.09 6.32
C ASN A 8 -9.06 8.26 6.86
N HIS A 9 -8.88 7.66 8.03
CA HIS A 9 -9.99 6.95 8.68
C HIS A 9 -11.10 7.91 9.12
N LEU A 10 -10.73 9.12 9.57
CA LEU A 10 -11.68 10.19 9.90
C LEU A 10 -12.43 10.65 8.65
N GLU A 11 -11.76 10.92 7.55
CA GLU A 11 -12.39 11.33 6.30
C GLU A 11 -13.39 10.29 5.80
N THR A 12 -13.02 9.01 5.84
CA THR A 12 -13.92 7.91 5.45
C THR A 12 -15.15 7.81 6.37
N LEU A 13 -14.97 8.08 7.65
CA LEU A 13 -16.09 8.13 8.60
C LEU A 13 -16.95 9.38 8.39
N GLN A 14 -16.35 10.53 8.03
CA GLN A 14 -17.07 11.75 7.66
C GLN A 14 -17.94 11.55 6.42
N GLU A 15 -17.43 10.89 5.38
CA GLU A 15 -18.22 10.58 4.20
C GLU A 15 -19.41 9.66 4.49
N LYS A 16 -19.23 8.66 5.36
CA LYS A 16 -20.33 7.79 5.81
C LYS A 16 -21.36 8.54 6.65
N SER A 17 -20.95 9.53 7.42
CA SER A 17 -21.84 10.33 8.27
C SER A 17 -22.73 11.28 7.49
N LYS A 18 -22.33 11.70 6.28
CA LYS A 18 -23.14 12.54 5.38
C LYS A 18 -24.45 11.86 4.94
N LYS A 19 -24.55 10.54 5.09
CA LYS A 19 -25.75 9.76 4.72
C LYS A 19 -26.89 9.78 5.76
N SER A 20 -26.63 10.28 7.00
CA SER A 20 -27.65 10.38 8.06
C SER A 20 -27.37 11.56 8.98
N PRO A 21 -28.34 12.51 9.18
CA PRO A 21 -28.17 13.68 10.05
C PRO A 21 -27.80 13.33 11.49
N LEU A 22 -28.39 12.27 12.05
CA LEU A 22 -28.07 11.79 13.42
C LEU A 22 -26.65 11.26 13.54
N HIS A 23 -26.17 10.52 12.54
CA HIS A 23 -24.79 10.06 12.48
C HIS A 23 -23.80 11.23 12.34
N TYR A 24 -24.15 12.26 11.61
CA TYR A 24 -23.34 13.46 11.43
C TYR A 24 -23.17 14.22 12.77
N LEU A 25 -24.26 14.43 13.53
CA LEU A 25 -24.22 15.09 14.83
C LEU A 25 -23.39 14.30 15.86
N PHE A 26 -23.58 12.99 15.94
CA PHE A 26 -22.78 12.11 16.80
C PHE A 26 -21.31 12.12 16.41
N TYR A 27 -21.03 12.13 15.12
CA TYR A 27 -19.68 12.15 14.59
C TYR A 27 -18.95 13.46 14.92
N LYS A 28 -19.59 14.61 14.63
CA LYS A 28 -19.05 15.95 14.86
C LYS A 28 -18.92 16.25 16.36
N GLY A 29 -19.87 15.82 17.18
CA GLY A 29 -19.87 16.09 18.62
C GLY A 29 -18.99 15.18 19.45
N PHE A 30 -18.74 13.94 19.01
CA PHE A 30 -18.05 12.93 19.82
C PHE A 30 -16.78 12.38 19.19
N LYS A 31 -16.82 11.96 17.93
CA LYS A 31 -15.67 11.26 17.33
C LYS A 31 -14.53 12.20 16.94
N ILE A 32 -14.83 13.40 16.46
CA ILE A 32 -13.79 14.39 16.10
C ILE A 32 -13.05 14.87 17.36
N PRO A 33 -13.71 15.31 18.45
CA PRO A 33 -12.99 15.65 19.68
C PRO A 33 -12.20 14.48 20.27
N ALA A 34 -12.78 13.28 20.31
CA ALA A 34 -12.07 12.09 20.79
C ALA A 34 -10.81 11.78 19.94
N PHE A 35 -10.88 12.00 18.63
CA PHE A 35 -9.72 11.84 17.76
C PHE A 35 -8.63 12.88 18.05
N HIS A 36 -8.96 14.14 18.26
CA HIS A 36 -7.98 15.18 18.62
C HIS A 36 -7.30 14.87 19.95
N ILE A 37 -8.06 14.40 20.94
CA ILE A 37 -7.51 13.94 22.23
C ILE A 37 -6.56 12.75 22.01
N TYR A 38 -6.99 11.75 21.24
CA TYR A 38 -6.16 10.61 20.91
C TYR A 38 -4.87 11.01 20.17
N LYS A 39 -4.97 11.91 19.18
CA LYS A 39 -3.82 12.45 18.44
C LYS A 39 -2.83 13.13 19.40
N LYS A 40 -3.34 13.99 20.32
CA LYS A 40 -2.51 14.65 21.33
C LYS A 40 -1.80 13.66 22.24
N ILE A 41 -2.49 12.65 22.76
CA ILE A 41 -1.90 11.60 23.60
C ILE A 41 -0.80 10.84 22.82
N LYS A 42 -1.02 10.53 21.55
CA LYS A 42 -0.03 9.85 20.71
C LYS A 42 1.21 10.72 20.47
N ILE A 43 1.02 12.02 20.18
CA ILE A 43 2.12 12.97 20.01
C ILE A 43 2.98 13.03 21.29
N GLU A 44 2.39 13.15 22.46
CA GLU A 44 3.12 13.18 23.73
C GLU A 44 3.87 11.87 23.99
N LYS A 45 3.30 10.73 23.66
CA LYS A 45 3.98 9.44 23.75
C LYS A 45 5.21 9.39 22.81
N TYR A 46 5.06 9.81 21.56
CA TYR A 46 6.18 9.85 20.63
C TYR A 46 7.24 10.86 21.05
N ARG A 47 6.86 12.02 21.61
CA ARG A 47 7.78 13.00 22.16
C ARG A 47 8.57 12.42 23.34
N ALA A 48 7.91 11.72 24.26
CA ALA A 48 8.58 11.04 25.36
C ALA A 48 9.60 9.99 24.89
N ILE A 49 9.23 9.20 23.85
CA ILE A 49 10.15 8.22 23.24
C ILE A 49 11.33 8.95 22.59
N TYR A 50 11.07 9.97 21.78
CA TYR A 50 12.11 10.76 21.11
C TYR A 50 13.12 11.37 22.10
N ASN A 51 12.64 11.88 23.22
CA ASN A 51 13.51 12.46 24.27
C ASN A 51 14.32 11.39 25.01
N LYS A 52 13.73 10.21 25.20
CA LYS A 52 14.34 9.13 26.01
C LYS A 52 15.45 8.36 25.28
N TYR A 53 15.31 8.13 23.96
CA TYR A 53 16.20 7.25 23.22
C TYR A 53 17.20 8.02 22.34
N HIS A 54 18.32 7.38 22.00
CA HIS A 54 19.38 7.95 21.17
C HIS A 54 18.98 8.02 19.69
N ALA A 55 18.16 7.08 19.23
CA ALA A 55 17.63 7.06 17.89
C ALA A 55 16.15 6.66 17.86
N PHE A 56 15.45 7.15 16.82
CA PHE A 56 14.07 6.81 16.52
C PHE A 56 13.98 6.42 15.04
N THR A 57 13.59 5.19 14.74
CA THR A 57 13.51 4.72 13.34
C THR A 57 12.09 4.79 12.80
N VAL A 58 11.97 5.19 11.54
CA VAL A 58 10.75 5.21 10.74
C VAL A 58 11.01 4.50 9.40
N LEU A 59 9.95 4.11 8.68
CA LEU A 59 10.08 3.26 7.50
C LEU A 59 10.51 4.00 6.22
N CYS A 60 10.37 5.33 6.15
CA CYS A 60 10.77 6.14 5.00
C CYS A 60 10.93 7.61 5.38
N GLU A 61 11.55 8.41 4.51
CA GLU A 61 11.79 9.85 4.75
C GLU A 61 10.47 10.62 4.93
N ALA A 62 9.41 10.28 4.19
CA ALA A 62 8.13 10.94 4.35
C ALA A 62 7.52 10.72 5.76
N TYR A 63 7.73 9.56 6.38
CA TYR A 63 7.35 9.37 7.79
C TYR A 63 8.26 10.15 8.76
N LYS A 64 9.53 10.35 8.42
CA LYS A 64 10.41 11.23 9.19
C LYS A 64 9.91 12.66 9.17
N GLU A 65 9.54 13.18 8.00
CA GLU A 65 8.96 14.50 7.85
C GLU A 65 7.63 14.65 8.63
N GLU A 66 6.71 13.67 8.48
CA GLU A 66 5.45 13.65 9.24
C GLU A 66 5.69 13.67 10.76
N LEU A 67 6.62 12.87 11.25
CA LEU A 67 6.93 12.79 12.68
C LEU A 67 7.60 14.07 13.17
N THR A 68 8.56 14.62 12.41
CA THR A 68 9.21 15.89 12.69
C THR A 68 8.19 17.02 12.85
N LYS A 69 7.26 17.12 11.90
CA LYS A 69 6.17 18.10 11.92
C LYS A 69 5.21 17.87 13.10
N ALA A 70 4.80 16.63 13.33
CA ALA A 70 3.88 16.28 14.41
C ALA A 70 4.45 16.57 15.80
N LEU A 71 5.74 16.35 16.00
CA LEU A 71 6.46 16.63 17.25
C LEU A 71 6.94 18.08 17.34
N GLN A 72 6.82 18.88 16.28
CA GLN A 72 7.32 20.26 16.18
C GLN A 72 8.83 20.35 16.50
N LEU A 73 9.61 19.42 15.93
CA LEU A 73 11.05 19.38 16.16
C LEU A 73 11.76 20.41 15.30
N VAL A 74 12.66 21.19 15.92
CA VAL A 74 13.61 22.06 15.22
C VAL A 74 14.74 21.23 14.61
N ASP A 75 15.17 20.21 15.35
CA ASP A 75 16.21 19.27 14.95
C ASP A 75 15.65 17.83 15.00
N ASN A 76 15.84 17.08 13.93
CA ASN A 76 15.37 15.72 13.77
C ASN A 76 16.49 14.68 13.59
N HIS A 77 17.73 15.05 14.00
CA HIS A 77 18.93 14.21 13.80
C HIS A 77 18.81 12.80 14.38
N LYS A 78 17.98 12.61 15.42
CA LYS A 78 17.72 11.29 16.01
C LYS A 78 16.78 10.43 15.16
N ILE A 79 16.00 11.01 14.23
CA ILE A 79 15.08 10.25 13.39
C ILE A 79 15.83 9.71 12.17
N ARG A 80 15.81 8.40 11.99
CA ARG A 80 16.40 7.70 10.84
C ARG A 80 15.32 6.99 10.05
N ALA A 81 15.30 7.19 8.75
CA ALA A 81 14.46 6.43 7.85
C ALA A 81 15.19 5.14 7.45
N ILE A 82 14.72 4.02 7.95
CA ILE A 82 15.24 2.68 7.61
C ILE A 82 14.05 1.81 7.26
N SER A 83 13.99 1.37 6.03
CA SER A 83 12.91 0.55 5.48
C SER A 83 12.92 -0.87 6.05
N THR A 84 11.79 -1.57 5.92
CA THR A 84 11.78 -3.03 6.00
C THR A 84 12.49 -3.57 4.75
N PRO A 85 13.38 -4.58 4.86
CA PRO A 85 13.96 -5.21 3.67
C PRO A 85 12.91 -6.02 2.92
N VAL A 86 13.04 -6.09 1.59
CA VAL A 86 12.39 -7.12 0.80
C VAL A 86 13.08 -8.46 1.07
N ALA A 87 12.31 -9.54 1.09
CA ALA A 87 12.88 -10.86 1.35
C ALA A 87 13.94 -11.22 0.30
N SER A 88 15.11 -11.63 0.76
CA SER A 88 16.14 -12.15 -0.14
C SER A 88 15.66 -13.42 -0.83
N THR A 89 15.87 -13.51 -2.12
CA THR A 89 15.55 -14.70 -2.90
C THR A 89 16.72 -15.08 -3.80
N THR A 90 16.99 -16.37 -3.93
CA THR A 90 17.91 -16.93 -4.92
C THR A 90 17.19 -17.23 -6.25
N ARG A 91 15.86 -17.04 -6.28
CA ARG A 91 15.06 -17.30 -7.47
C ARG A 91 15.14 -16.12 -8.44
N THR A 92 15.27 -16.41 -9.71
CA THR A 92 15.21 -15.42 -10.77
C THR A 92 13.77 -15.27 -11.26
N TYR A 93 13.29 -14.04 -11.35
CA TYR A 93 11.99 -13.75 -11.93
C TYR A 93 12.10 -13.53 -13.43
N SER A 94 11.12 -14.04 -14.18
CA SER A 94 10.96 -13.70 -15.59
C SER A 94 10.51 -12.24 -15.72
N LEU A 95 11.08 -11.53 -16.66
CA LEU A 95 10.60 -10.19 -17.05
C LEU A 95 9.56 -10.29 -18.18
N ASP A 96 9.43 -11.44 -18.82
CA ASP A 96 8.33 -11.75 -19.73
C ASP A 96 7.09 -12.16 -18.90
N LYS A 97 6.07 -11.34 -18.96
CA LYS A 97 4.88 -11.42 -18.09
C LYS A 97 3.63 -11.83 -18.87
N GLU A 98 2.82 -12.65 -18.22
CA GLU A 98 1.49 -12.99 -18.71
C GLU A 98 0.51 -11.81 -18.52
N ARG A 99 -0.59 -11.79 -19.25
CA ARG A 99 -1.70 -10.82 -19.08
C ARG A 99 -2.50 -11.14 -17.80
N LEU A 100 -1.78 -11.08 -16.68
CA LEU A 100 -2.26 -11.45 -15.36
C LEU A 100 -2.09 -10.27 -14.41
N ILE A 101 -3.19 -9.89 -13.77
CA ILE A 101 -3.21 -8.98 -12.64
C ILE A 101 -3.29 -9.82 -11.37
N ILE A 102 -2.55 -9.43 -10.33
CA ILE A 102 -2.62 -10.08 -9.03
C ILE A 102 -2.94 -9.10 -7.90
N TYR A 103 -3.58 -9.62 -6.89
CA TYR A 103 -3.60 -9.11 -5.53
C TYR A 103 -3.00 -10.17 -4.62
N VAL A 104 -2.13 -9.76 -3.71
CA VAL A 104 -1.54 -10.65 -2.70
C VAL A 104 -1.72 -10.02 -1.32
N GLY A 105 -2.40 -10.71 -0.43
CA GLY A 105 -2.59 -10.22 0.93
C GLY A 105 -3.83 -10.74 1.64
N ARG A 106 -3.98 -10.32 2.89
CA ARG A 106 -5.14 -10.66 3.71
C ARG A 106 -6.41 -10.01 3.17
N MET A 107 -7.49 -10.77 3.09
CA MET A 107 -8.80 -10.26 2.66
C MET A 107 -9.57 -9.68 3.85
N SER A 108 -9.41 -8.38 4.06
CA SER A 108 -9.96 -7.63 5.19
C SER A 108 -10.66 -6.36 4.72
N TYR A 109 -11.80 -6.05 5.32
CA TYR A 109 -12.56 -4.83 5.04
C TYR A 109 -11.95 -3.58 5.71
N VAL A 110 -11.34 -3.75 6.88
CA VAL A 110 -10.86 -2.62 7.70
C VAL A 110 -9.64 -1.95 7.07
N ASP A 111 -8.68 -2.75 6.63
CA ASP A 111 -7.37 -2.28 6.17
C ASP A 111 -7.11 -2.51 4.68
N LYS A 112 -7.45 -3.67 4.12
CA LYS A 112 -7.08 -4.03 2.74
C LYS A 112 -8.10 -3.64 1.69
N ARG A 113 -9.39 -3.57 2.03
CA ARG A 113 -10.47 -3.11 1.16
C ARG A 113 -10.47 -3.76 -0.23
N VAL A 114 -10.32 -5.09 -0.25
CA VAL A 114 -10.29 -5.88 -1.50
C VAL A 114 -11.60 -5.78 -2.29
N ASP A 115 -12.70 -5.42 -1.62
CA ASP A 115 -13.99 -5.09 -2.23
C ASP A 115 -13.87 -3.99 -3.31
N ARG A 116 -12.94 -3.05 -3.16
CA ARG A 116 -12.67 -2.01 -4.16
C ARG A 116 -12.09 -2.62 -5.45
N LEU A 117 -11.22 -3.63 -5.35
CA LEU A 117 -10.64 -4.29 -6.51
C LEU A 117 -11.69 -5.05 -7.32
N VAL A 118 -12.64 -5.68 -6.64
CA VAL A 118 -13.79 -6.34 -7.32
C VAL A 118 -14.62 -5.30 -8.09
N THR A 119 -14.88 -4.12 -7.50
CA THR A 119 -15.60 -3.02 -8.17
C THR A 119 -14.79 -2.42 -9.33
N ILE A 120 -13.49 -2.25 -9.16
CA ILE A 120 -12.60 -1.76 -10.23
C ILE A 120 -12.60 -2.73 -11.40
N TRP A 121 -12.44 -4.04 -11.13
CA TRP A 121 -12.47 -5.07 -12.17
C TRP A 121 -13.80 -5.10 -12.92
N GLU A 122 -14.94 -5.00 -12.22
CA GLU A 122 -16.26 -4.88 -12.81
C GLU A 122 -16.35 -3.78 -13.86
N SER A 123 -15.72 -2.64 -13.62
CA SER A 123 -15.81 -1.49 -14.50
C SER A 123 -14.97 -1.61 -15.79
N ILE A 124 -13.96 -2.51 -15.81
CA ILE A 124 -12.99 -2.57 -16.91
C ILE A 124 -12.88 -3.93 -17.61
N TYR A 125 -13.27 -5.05 -16.97
CA TYR A 125 -12.96 -6.41 -17.48
C TYR A 125 -13.49 -6.70 -18.88
N LYS A 126 -14.64 -6.13 -19.27
CA LYS A 126 -15.20 -6.31 -20.62
C LYS A 126 -14.36 -5.65 -21.71
N LYS A 127 -13.64 -4.58 -21.36
CA LYS A 127 -12.76 -3.86 -22.29
C LYS A 127 -11.42 -4.58 -22.50
N HIS A 128 -11.09 -5.53 -21.62
CA HIS A 128 -9.81 -6.24 -21.61
C HIS A 128 -10.03 -7.76 -21.55
N PRO A 129 -10.57 -8.37 -22.64
CA PRO A 129 -11.01 -9.77 -22.65
C PRO A 129 -9.87 -10.78 -22.46
N ASP A 130 -8.62 -10.39 -22.75
CA ASP A 130 -7.45 -11.26 -22.67
C ASP A 130 -6.78 -11.26 -21.29
N TRP A 131 -7.25 -10.40 -20.37
CA TRP A 131 -6.65 -10.25 -19.05
C TRP A 131 -7.39 -11.06 -17.99
N GLN A 132 -6.62 -11.55 -17.02
CA GLN A 132 -7.12 -12.30 -15.86
C GLN A 132 -6.76 -11.55 -14.58
N PHE A 133 -7.58 -11.72 -13.55
CA PHE A 133 -7.31 -11.17 -12.23
C PHE A 133 -7.34 -12.28 -11.17
N ALA A 134 -6.22 -12.54 -10.52
CA ALA A 134 -6.08 -13.51 -9.46
C ALA A 134 -5.92 -12.83 -8.09
N LEU A 135 -6.81 -13.15 -7.15
CA LEU A 135 -6.74 -12.68 -5.77
C LEU A 135 -6.19 -13.80 -4.88
N ILE A 136 -5.02 -13.55 -4.31
CA ILE A 136 -4.25 -14.51 -3.52
C ILE A 136 -4.27 -14.07 -2.07
N GLY A 137 -4.78 -14.93 -1.20
CA GLY A 137 -4.87 -14.68 0.22
C GLY A 137 -6.12 -15.23 0.85
N GLU A 138 -6.24 -15.05 2.15
CA GLU A 138 -7.37 -15.46 2.96
C GLU A 138 -7.82 -14.33 3.89
N GLY A 139 -8.96 -14.49 4.51
CA GLY A 139 -9.50 -13.55 5.49
C GLY A 139 -11.01 -13.61 5.59
N LYS A 140 -11.55 -12.93 6.60
CA LYS A 140 -12.99 -12.96 6.91
C LYS A 140 -13.87 -12.46 5.76
N GLU A 141 -13.32 -11.65 4.86
CA GLU A 141 -14.04 -11.06 3.73
C GLU A 141 -14.09 -11.98 2.49
N LEU A 142 -13.30 -13.05 2.43
CA LEU A 142 -13.22 -13.91 1.24
C LEU A 142 -14.61 -14.43 0.78
N PRO A 143 -15.49 -14.97 1.64
CA PRO A 143 -16.80 -15.44 1.20
C PRO A 143 -17.67 -14.31 0.63
N ARG A 144 -17.61 -13.11 1.23
CA ARG A 144 -18.34 -11.93 0.76
C ARG A 144 -17.84 -11.45 -0.60
N LEU A 145 -16.54 -11.44 -0.81
CA LEU A 145 -15.93 -11.05 -2.09
C LEU A 145 -16.29 -12.02 -3.21
N GLN A 146 -16.29 -13.32 -2.92
CA GLN A 146 -16.73 -14.36 -3.87
C GLN A 146 -18.22 -14.19 -4.23
N ALA A 147 -19.08 -13.96 -3.23
CA ALA A 147 -20.49 -13.71 -3.46
C ALA A 147 -20.70 -12.45 -4.32
N MET A 148 -19.98 -11.36 -4.02
CA MET A 148 -20.01 -10.11 -4.79
C MET A 148 -19.62 -10.31 -6.27
N ALA A 149 -18.55 -11.08 -6.53
CA ALA A 149 -18.12 -11.37 -7.89
C ALA A 149 -19.15 -12.24 -8.64
N LYS A 150 -19.75 -13.20 -7.96
CA LYS A 150 -20.80 -14.07 -8.53
C LYS A 150 -22.07 -13.29 -8.84
N GLU A 151 -22.56 -12.46 -7.92
CA GLU A 151 -23.74 -11.61 -8.11
C GLU A 151 -23.59 -10.68 -9.32
N LYS A 152 -22.40 -10.09 -9.46
CA LYS A 152 -22.03 -9.21 -10.57
C LYS A 152 -21.69 -9.97 -11.86
N LYS A 153 -21.74 -11.31 -11.85
CA LYS A 153 -21.38 -12.18 -12.98
C LYS A 153 -20.02 -11.83 -13.58
N LEU A 154 -19.04 -11.55 -12.72
CA LEU A 154 -17.69 -11.19 -13.18
C LEU A 154 -16.97 -12.43 -13.72
N GLU A 155 -16.37 -12.26 -14.87
CA GLU A 155 -15.54 -13.25 -15.52
C GLU A 155 -14.06 -12.97 -15.30
N ARG A 156 -13.22 -14.00 -15.45
CA ARG A 156 -11.74 -13.89 -15.39
C ARG A 156 -11.21 -13.26 -14.09
N ILE A 157 -11.97 -13.39 -12.99
CA ILE A 157 -11.55 -13.11 -11.62
C ILE A 157 -11.55 -14.41 -10.84
N THR A 158 -10.42 -14.73 -10.18
CA THR A 158 -10.25 -15.99 -9.47
C THR A 158 -9.74 -15.74 -8.05
N PHE A 159 -10.37 -16.38 -7.09
CA PHE A 159 -9.96 -16.35 -5.67
C PHE A 159 -9.19 -17.62 -5.36
N LEU A 160 -7.88 -17.52 -5.20
CA LEU A 160 -6.97 -18.67 -5.10
C LEU A 160 -6.72 -19.13 -3.66
N GLY A 161 -7.29 -18.44 -2.67
CA GLY A 161 -7.00 -18.70 -1.26
C GLY A 161 -5.57 -18.35 -0.88
N LYS A 162 -5.18 -18.70 0.33
CA LYS A 162 -3.79 -18.53 0.81
C LYS A 162 -2.85 -19.45 0.04
N LYS A 163 -1.71 -18.92 -0.32
CA LYS A 163 -0.58 -19.67 -0.88
C LYS A 163 0.61 -19.53 0.06
N GLU A 164 1.25 -20.65 0.39
CA GLU A 164 2.49 -20.64 1.18
C GLU A 164 3.63 -19.98 0.39
N ASP A 165 3.68 -20.28 -0.90
CA ASP A 165 4.64 -19.70 -1.83
C ASP A 165 3.91 -18.93 -2.95
N PRO A 166 3.86 -17.60 -2.90
CA PRO A 166 3.26 -16.78 -3.95
C PRO A 166 4.19 -16.55 -5.15
N PHE A 167 5.45 -17.05 -5.11
CA PHE A 167 6.45 -16.85 -6.16
C PHE A 167 5.93 -17.17 -7.58
N PRO A 168 5.24 -18.30 -7.86
CA PRO A 168 4.77 -18.59 -9.21
C PRO A 168 3.85 -17.51 -9.78
N TYR A 169 3.08 -16.85 -8.94
CA TYR A 169 2.15 -15.79 -9.36
C TYR A 169 2.89 -14.49 -9.63
N TYR A 170 3.82 -14.08 -8.75
CA TYR A 170 4.69 -12.93 -9.00
C TYR A 170 5.53 -13.13 -10.26
N ASN A 171 6.00 -14.36 -10.52
CA ASN A 171 6.80 -14.66 -11.71
C ASN A 171 6.03 -14.41 -13.01
N LYS A 172 4.73 -14.67 -13.02
CA LYS A 172 3.85 -14.59 -14.19
C LYS A 172 3.17 -13.24 -14.35
N ALA A 173 2.77 -12.60 -13.26
CA ALA A 173 1.93 -11.42 -13.27
C ALA A 173 2.63 -10.20 -13.90
N ALA A 174 1.88 -9.42 -14.66
CA ALA A 174 2.33 -8.14 -15.19
C ALA A 174 2.03 -6.98 -14.24
N ILE A 175 0.93 -7.05 -13.50
CA ILE A 175 0.46 -5.95 -12.65
C ILE A 175 0.07 -6.48 -11.27
N LEU A 176 0.46 -5.76 -10.20
CA LEU A 176 -0.04 -5.98 -8.84
C LEU A 176 -0.91 -4.81 -8.42
N CYS A 177 -2.12 -5.12 -7.94
CA CYS A 177 -3.07 -4.14 -7.42
C CYS A 177 -3.11 -4.13 -5.90
N LEU A 178 -3.02 -2.95 -5.28
CA LEU A 178 -3.20 -2.74 -3.84
C LEU A 178 -4.27 -1.68 -3.58
N SER A 179 -5.35 -2.06 -2.89
CA SER A 179 -6.52 -1.18 -2.64
C SER A 179 -6.67 -0.74 -1.20
N SER A 180 -5.63 -0.89 -0.42
CA SER A 180 -5.65 -0.71 1.03
C SER A 180 -6.13 0.67 1.48
N GLN A 181 -6.89 0.67 2.58
CA GLN A 181 -7.25 1.86 3.34
C GLN A 181 -6.13 2.27 4.29
N ILE A 182 -5.40 1.28 4.81
CA ILE A 182 -4.36 1.45 5.82
C ILE A 182 -3.19 0.55 5.47
N GLU A 183 -2.02 1.13 5.31
CA GLU A 183 -0.74 0.45 5.15
C GLU A 183 0.34 1.09 6.01
N GLY A 184 1.24 0.27 6.55
CA GLY A 184 2.50 0.77 7.11
C GLY A 184 3.47 1.15 5.99
N GLN A 185 3.89 0.15 5.25
CA GLN A 185 4.79 0.32 4.11
C GLN A 185 4.23 -0.35 2.84
N GLY A 186 3.55 -1.50 2.97
CA GLY A 186 3.04 -2.25 1.82
C GLY A 186 4.13 -3.12 1.19
N THR A 187 4.68 -4.06 1.98
CA THR A 187 5.79 -4.94 1.54
C THR A 187 5.51 -5.69 0.24
N VAL A 188 4.24 -6.02 -0.03
CA VAL A 188 3.84 -6.64 -1.30
C VAL A 188 4.17 -5.79 -2.54
N LEU A 189 4.28 -4.46 -2.39
CA LEU A 189 4.70 -3.58 -3.49
C LEU A 189 6.20 -3.77 -3.80
N MET A 190 7.02 -3.92 -2.74
CA MET A 190 8.46 -4.20 -2.91
C MET A 190 8.69 -5.61 -3.48
N GLU A 191 7.90 -6.59 -3.04
CA GLU A 191 7.90 -7.95 -3.61
C GLU A 191 7.53 -7.93 -5.09
N ALA A 192 6.51 -7.14 -5.48
CA ALA A 192 6.14 -6.94 -6.86
C ALA A 192 7.28 -6.29 -7.67
N GLN A 193 7.90 -5.23 -7.15
CA GLN A 193 9.04 -4.58 -7.80
C GLN A 193 10.21 -5.55 -7.99
N GLN A 194 10.54 -6.33 -6.96
CA GLN A 194 11.59 -7.37 -7.04
C GLN A 194 11.30 -8.39 -8.15
N ALA A 195 10.04 -8.74 -8.32
CA ALA A 195 9.60 -9.68 -9.34
C ALA A 195 9.42 -9.05 -10.74
N GLY A 196 9.64 -7.77 -10.92
CA GLY A 196 9.37 -7.08 -12.18
C GLY A 196 7.86 -6.95 -12.50
N VAL A 197 7.01 -6.95 -11.48
CA VAL A 197 5.56 -6.76 -11.59
C VAL A 197 5.23 -5.30 -11.32
N VAL A 198 4.53 -4.65 -12.24
CA VAL A 198 4.20 -3.21 -12.11
C VAL A 198 3.15 -2.99 -11.02
N PRO A 199 3.47 -2.28 -9.93
CA PRO A 199 2.53 -2.04 -8.87
C PRO A 199 1.64 -0.82 -9.13
N ILE A 200 0.36 -0.92 -8.77
CA ILE A 200 -0.59 0.18 -8.70
C ILE A 200 -1.28 0.18 -7.33
N ALA A 201 -1.35 1.33 -6.68
CA ALA A 201 -1.95 1.46 -5.36
C ALA A 201 -2.62 2.81 -5.15
N PHE A 202 -3.61 2.87 -4.25
CA PHE A 202 -4.03 4.14 -3.68
C PHE A 202 -2.90 4.76 -2.85
N ASP A 203 -2.74 6.08 -2.96
CA ASP A 203 -1.84 6.86 -2.11
C ASP A 203 -2.39 6.89 -0.67
N CYS A 204 -2.41 5.74 -0.02
CA CYS A 204 -3.03 5.53 1.29
C CYS A 204 -2.07 5.71 2.47
N SER A 205 -0.79 5.89 2.24
CA SER A 205 0.21 6.16 3.29
C SER A 205 1.53 6.67 2.73
N ALA A 206 2.31 7.35 3.58
CA ALA A 206 3.67 7.76 3.23
C ALA A 206 4.58 6.57 2.87
N GLY A 207 4.36 5.39 3.49
CA GLY A 207 5.08 4.18 3.15
C GLY A 207 4.82 3.70 1.72
N VAL A 208 3.56 3.65 1.30
CA VAL A 208 3.17 3.32 -0.09
C VAL A 208 3.75 4.36 -1.07
N ARG A 209 3.64 5.64 -0.73
CA ARG A 209 4.19 6.73 -1.53
C ARG A 209 5.71 6.61 -1.67
N GLY A 210 6.44 6.29 -0.60
CA GLY A 210 7.89 6.13 -0.62
C GLY A 210 8.36 5.00 -1.55
N ILE A 211 7.59 3.93 -1.69
CA ILE A 211 7.91 2.83 -2.60
C ILE A 211 7.63 3.18 -4.06
N LEU A 212 6.47 3.81 -4.34
CA LEU A 212 5.99 4.02 -5.71
C LEU A 212 6.44 5.35 -6.33
N SER A 213 6.99 6.29 -5.54
CA SER A 213 7.47 7.57 -6.06
C SER A 213 8.81 7.43 -6.81
N PRO A 214 9.03 8.24 -7.88
CA PRO A 214 8.05 9.15 -8.50
C PRO A 214 6.91 8.40 -9.19
N ASN A 215 5.71 8.99 -9.15
CA ASN A 215 4.52 8.40 -9.77
C ASN A 215 4.71 8.20 -11.27
N GLY A 216 4.38 7.02 -11.78
CA GLY A 216 4.57 6.64 -13.19
C GLY A 216 5.97 6.14 -13.52
N GLU A 217 6.91 6.18 -12.56
CA GLU A 217 8.27 5.63 -12.72
C GLU A 217 8.46 4.32 -11.97
N ASN A 218 8.09 4.28 -10.69
CA ASN A 218 8.28 3.11 -9.84
C ASN A 218 6.98 2.35 -9.54
N GLY A 219 5.91 2.71 -10.23
CA GLY A 219 4.55 2.21 -10.09
C GLY A 219 3.55 3.34 -10.25
N ILE A 220 2.29 3.05 -10.05
CA ILE A 220 1.21 4.04 -10.18
C ILE A 220 0.60 4.34 -8.80
N LEU A 221 0.64 5.60 -8.41
CA LEU A 221 -0.09 6.14 -7.26
C LEU A 221 -1.39 6.77 -7.71
N VAL A 222 -2.49 6.30 -7.18
CA VAL A 222 -3.83 6.83 -7.45
C VAL A 222 -4.30 7.67 -6.26
N PRO A 223 -5.01 8.79 -6.50
CA PRO A 223 -5.59 9.56 -5.41
C PRO A 223 -6.36 8.70 -4.42
N PRO A 224 -6.31 9.01 -3.10
CA PRO A 224 -6.89 8.16 -2.07
C PRO A 224 -8.35 7.83 -2.35
N PHE A 225 -8.60 6.54 -2.53
CA PHE A 225 -9.92 5.89 -2.62
C PHE A 225 -10.79 6.29 -3.82
N ASP A 226 -10.24 6.99 -4.81
CA ASP A 226 -10.89 7.28 -6.08
C ASP A 226 -10.91 6.02 -6.97
N ILE A 227 -12.02 5.29 -6.91
CA ILE A 227 -12.24 4.03 -7.63
C ILE A 227 -12.18 4.26 -9.14
N GLN A 228 -12.73 5.39 -9.63
CA GLN A 228 -12.77 5.67 -11.07
C GLN A 228 -11.37 6.02 -11.59
N ALA A 229 -10.61 6.83 -10.85
CA ALA A 229 -9.22 7.12 -11.21
C ALA A 229 -8.38 5.83 -11.22
N TYR A 230 -8.58 4.93 -10.23
CA TYR A 230 -7.87 3.65 -10.19
C TYR A 230 -8.22 2.78 -11.41
N ALA A 231 -9.49 2.66 -11.74
CA ALA A 231 -9.95 1.90 -12.91
C ALA A 231 -9.35 2.45 -14.21
N ASN A 232 -9.28 3.77 -14.36
CA ASN A 232 -8.69 4.43 -15.52
C ASN A 232 -7.18 4.15 -15.62
N GLU A 233 -6.43 4.32 -14.53
CA GLU A 233 -4.99 4.07 -14.52
C GLU A 233 -4.66 2.57 -14.72
N LEU A 234 -5.44 1.68 -14.12
CA LEU A 234 -5.30 0.24 -14.36
C LEU A 234 -5.58 -0.11 -15.83
N SER A 235 -6.62 0.47 -16.42
CA SER A 235 -6.95 0.26 -17.84
C SER A 235 -5.83 0.76 -18.78
N LYS A 236 -5.18 1.88 -18.46
CA LYS A 236 -3.99 2.37 -19.19
C LYS A 236 -2.83 1.39 -19.07
N LEU A 237 -2.52 0.93 -17.85
CA LEU A 237 -1.46 -0.08 -17.64
C LEU A 237 -1.74 -1.37 -18.43
N ILE A 238 -3.01 -1.80 -18.49
CA ILE A 238 -3.41 -2.98 -19.26
C ILE A 238 -3.18 -2.78 -20.77
N SER A 239 -3.51 -1.61 -21.29
CA SER A 239 -3.51 -1.32 -22.73
C SER A 239 -2.16 -0.93 -23.30
N ASP A 240 -1.20 -0.52 -22.45
CA ASP A 240 0.08 0.04 -22.88
C ASP A 240 1.28 -0.77 -22.37
N ASP A 241 1.77 -1.67 -23.23
CA ASP A 241 2.95 -2.50 -22.96
C ASP A 241 4.21 -1.66 -22.76
N SER A 242 4.32 -0.52 -23.47
CA SER A 242 5.51 0.33 -23.39
C SER A 242 5.62 1.05 -22.03
N VAL A 243 4.50 1.48 -21.48
CA VAL A 243 4.44 2.04 -20.12
C VAL A 243 4.82 0.99 -19.10
N ARG A 244 4.28 -0.23 -19.22
CA ARG A 244 4.65 -1.32 -18.29
C ARG A 244 6.13 -1.67 -18.38
N ALA A 245 6.68 -1.80 -19.58
CA ALA A 245 8.10 -2.11 -19.80
C ALA A 245 9.04 -1.02 -19.23
N ARG A 246 8.67 0.25 -19.38
CA ARG A 246 9.42 1.36 -18.78
C ARG A 246 9.41 1.29 -17.25
N ILE A 247 8.24 1.13 -16.64
CA ILE A 247 8.12 1.02 -15.17
C ILE A 247 8.87 -0.22 -14.70
N GLN A 248 8.72 -1.37 -15.39
CA GLN A 248 9.41 -2.61 -15.07
C GLN A 248 10.94 -2.43 -15.03
N LYS A 249 11.51 -1.69 -15.96
CA LYS A 249 12.95 -1.37 -15.96
C LYS A 249 13.36 -0.54 -14.75
N ASN A 250 12.57 0.48 -14.41
CA ASN A 250 12.87 1.38 -13.30
C ASN A 250 12.79 0.67 -11.93
N ILE A 251 11.76 -0.17 -11.73
CA ILE A 251 11.57 -0.87 -10.45
C ILE A 251 12.66 -1.90 -10.17
N GLN A 252 13.34 -2.43 -11.19
CA GLN A 252 14.52 -3.30 -10.99
C GLN A 252 15.68 -2.54 -10.32
N VAL A 253 15.81 -1.24 -10.57
CA VAL A 253 16.80 -0.38 -9.91
C VAL A 253 16.27 0.05 -8.53
N LYS A 254 15.01 0.46 -8.47
CA LYS A 254 14.36 0.95 -7.23
C LYS A 254 14.38 -0.08 -6.11
N VAL A 255 14.17 -1.35 -6.42
CA VAL A 255 14.07 -2.41 -5.39
C VAL A 255 15.37 -2.63 -4.63
N GLU A 256 16.52 -2.27 -5.21
CA GLU A 256 17.83 -2.37 -4.54
C GLU A 256 17.94 -1.50 -3.29
N GLU A 257 17.16 -0.42 -3.23
CA GLU A 257 17.07 0.41 -2.01
C GLU A 257 16.50 -0.38 -0.83
N PHE A 258 15.72 -1.43 -1.09
CA PHE A 258 15.07 -2.31 -0.11
C PHE A 258 15.77 -3.65 0.04
N SER A 259 16.92 -3.86 -0.60
CA SER A 259 17.66 -5.12 -0.47
C SER A 259 18.13 -5.32 0.97
N SER A 260 18.20 -6.57 1.40
CA SER A 260 18.70 -6.89 2.76
C SER A 260 20.09 -6.34 3.00
N GLN A 261 20.96 -6.30 2.00
CA GLN A 261 22.31 -5.75 2.10
C GLN A 261 22.27 -4.25 2.37
N THR A 262 21.45 -3.49 1.62
CA THR A 262 21.28 -2.04 1.81
C THR A 262 20.73 -1.73 3.19
N ILE A 263 19.70 -2.46 3.61
CA ILE A 263 19.04 -2.21 4.91
C ILE A 263 19.96 -2.57 6.08
N VAL A 264 20.69 -3.69 6.02
CA VAL A 264 21.65 -4.08 7.05
C VAL A 264 22.77 -3.04 7.20
N LYS A 265 23.27 -2.51 6.07
CA LYS A 265 24.28 -1.42 6.09
C LYS A 265 23.74 -0.17 6.80
N GLN A 266 22.49 0.24 6.52
CA GLN A 266 21.85 1.39 7.20
C GLN A 266 21.73 1.18 8.73
N TRP A 267 21.39 -0.04 9.15
CA TRP A 267 21.37 -0.39 10.58
C TRP A 267 22.75 -0.37 11.21
N ASP A 268 23.76 -0.91 10.53
CA ASP A 268 25.14 -0.91 11.01
C ASP A 268 25.69 0.53 11.17
N GLU A 269 25.43 1.41 10.19
CA GLU A 269 25.76 2.84 10.27
C GLU A 269 25.04 3.53 11.42
N LEU A 270 23.76 3.23 11.64
CA LEU A 270 23.02 3.76 12.78
C LEU A 270 23.64 3.31 14.10
N PHE A 271 23.92 2.03 14.30
CA PHE A 271 24.50 1.53 15.53
C PHE A 271 25.90 2.13 15.80
N LYS A 272 26.75 2.25 14.78
CA LYS A 272 28.04 2.93 14.92
C LYS A 272 27.93 4.41 15.27
N SER A 273 26.84 5.06 14.92
CA SER A 273 26.62 6.49 15.21
C SER A 273 26.12 6.77 16.64
N ILE A 274 25.67 5.76 17.37
CA ILE A 274 25.10 5.89 18.72
C ILE A 274 25.92 5.18 19.80
N LEU A 275 26.93 4.41 19.41
CA LEU A 275 27.94 3.83 20.30
C LEU A 275 29.12 4.76 20.51
#